data_594bfc722ef6cad588b25ec7d6d9e07e
#
_entry.id   594bfc722ef6cad588b25ec7d6d9e07e
#
_cell.length_a   1.000
_cell.length_b   1.000
_cell.length_c   1.000
_cell.angle_alpha   90.00
_cell.angle_beta   90.00
_cell.angle_gamma   90.00
#
_symmetry.space_group_name_H-M   'P 1'
#
loop_
_entity.id
_entity.type
_entity.pdbx_description
1 polymer ?
#
loop_
_entity_poly.entity_id
_entity_poly.type
_entity_poly.pdbx_seq_one_letter_code
_entity_poly.pdbx_strand_id
1 'polypeptide(L)'
;MAGLVSSRDAPKKLIKREKGALVRVVKVKRADYALLLKGTGTVQPARSVTIVPEVSGRLRYVSDSMVPGGMFTEGKVLMKIEDVDYRLNVERAMAALAMAEYELLKVEGEARVARSVWKSSTNAAEKGAEPNPLVVHIPQLKRARAGLVSAKAALKQERINLERTVLGAPFNSIVRAESAELGQYVRAGVAVATLVGTDSVEVVVPLKVDDIGWIEIPGAGSEKPGARATVSMNTGGRVHKWHGRVVRSLGEVDPDGRMERVVIRVEDPYGLRSGSVAKSGSGVAKPSLTLGSFVNVEIEGGSMRNVIVISRSALRDSNTVWTVLDGNSLKIVNVVPLRVEAKTVVLKSGLTDGAVVVTTELVGAADGMVLRTVENGTKRSSAARNSARSEPEKTPVKKASVKKTSKASSE
;
A
#
# COMPACT_ATOMS: atom_id res chain seq x y z
N MET A 1 -91.84 -26.05 55.37
CA MET A 1 -91.18 -25.07 54.49
C MET A 1 -89.73 -25.52 54.31
N ALA A 2 -89.43 -26.12 53.16
CA ALA A 2 -88.14 -26.68 52.85
C ALA A 2 -87.32 -25.58 52.06
N GLY A 3 -86.16 -25.22 52.61
CA GLY A 3 -85.30 -24.28 51.99
C GLY A 3 -84.29 -24.96 50.98
N LEU A 4 -84.36 -24.57 49.71
CA LEU A 4 -83.42 -24.96 48.69
C LEU A 4 -82.05 -24.38 48.94
N VAL A 5 -81.01 -25.24 49.19
CA VAL A 5 -79.65 -24.90 49.20
C VAL A 5 -79.08 -24.98 47.76
N SER A 6 -78.85 -23.84 47.12
CA SER A 6 -78.24 -23.74 45.80
C SER A 6 -76.76 -24.02 45.93
N SER A 7 -76.28 -25.13 45.37
CA SER A 7 -74.84 -25.41 45.24
C SER A 7 -74.26 -24.51 44.14
N ARG A 8 -73.48 -23.58 44.51
CA ARG A 8 -72.65 -22.81 43.58
C ARG A 8 -71.37 -23.62 43.24
N ASP A 9 -71.27 -24.07 42.02
CA ASP A 9 -70.03 -24.62 41.49
C ASP A 9 -68.85 -23.59 41.58
N ALA A 10 -67.74 -24.01 42.15
CA ALA A 10 -66.56 -23.17 42.26
C ALA A 10 -66.02 -22.88 40.83
N PRO A 11 -65.60 -21.61 40.56
CA PRO A 11 -65.07 -21.24 39.25
C PRO A 11 -63.80 -22.04 38.94
N LYS A 12 -63.77 -22.75 37.83
CA LYS A 12 -62.58 -23.41 37.29
C LYS A 12 -61.48 -22.36 37.12
N LYS A 13 -60.41 -22.44 37.89
CA LYS A 13 -59.20 -21.67 37.67
C LYS A 13 -58.67 -21.99 36.27
N LEU A 14 -58.90 -21.07 35.34
CA LEU A 14 -58.21 -21.07 34.04
C LEU A 14 -56.73 -20.90 34.32
N ILE A 15 -55.97 -21.96 34.13
CA ILE A 15 -54.49 -21.90 34.12
C ILE A 15 -54.11 -20.98 32.97
N LYS A 16 -53.81 -19.73 33.30
CA LYS A 16 -53.28 -18.74 32.36
C LYS A 16 -51.96 -19.30 31.86
N ARG A 17 -51.95 -19.95 30.67
CA ARG A 17 -50.68 -20.32 30.02
C ARG A 17 -49.89 -19.05 29.86
N GLU A 18 -48.77 -18.92 30.59
CA GLU A 18 -47.83 -17.84 30.45
C GLU A 18 -47.43 -17.79 28.98
N LYS A 19 -47.80 -16.70 28.31
CA LYS A 19 -47.38 -16.44 26.94
C LYS A 19 -45.89 -16.11 27.03
N GLY A 20 -45.02 -17.11 26.77
CA GLY A 20 -43.56 -16.92 26.78
C GLY A 20 -43.12 -15.68 26.01
N ALA A 21 -42.03 -15.05 26.47
CA ALA A 21 -41.49 -13.85 25.85
C ALA A 21 -41.09 -14.10 24.38
N LEU A 22 -41.49 -13.19 23.48
CA LEU A 22 -41.15 -13.30 22.06
C LEU A 22 -39.70 -12.89 21.81
N VAL A 23 -38.88 -13.80 21.30
CA VAL A 23 -37.45 -13.58 21.07
C VAL A 23 -37.01 -13.93 19.65
N ARG A 24 -36.08 -13.15 19.13
CA ARG A 24 -35.37 -13.50 17.90
C ARG A 24 -34.21 -14.41 18.23
N VAL A 25 -34.06 -15.46 17.45
CA VAL A 25 -33.02 -16.46 17.64
C VAL A 25 -32.20 -16.65 16.39
N VAL A 26 -30.95 -17.02 16.58
CA VAL A 26 -30.03 -17.38 15.49
C VAL A 26 -29.33 -18.69 15.87
N LYS A 27 -29.38 -19.66 14.97
CA LYS A 27 -28.67 -20.91 15.13
C LYS A 27 -27.20 -20.67 14.77
N VAL A 28 -26.29 -20.88 15.70
CA VAL A 28 -24.86 -20.71 15.49
C VAL A 28 -24.21 -22.00 15.03
N LYS A 29 -23.17 -21.88 14.22
CA LYS A 29 -22.36 -23.00 13.75
C LYS A 29 -20.89 -22.68 13.96
N ARG A 30 -20.10 -23.72 14.17
CA ARG A 30 -18.66 -23.59 14.14
C ARG A 30 -18.19 -23.39 12.70
N ALA A 31 -17.33 -22.40 12.50
CA ALA A 31 -16.76 -22.09 11.20
C ALA A 31 -15.37 -21.48 11.39
N ASP A 32 -14.60 -21.52 10.33
CA ASP A 32 -13.35 -20.75 10.27
C ASP A 32 -13.70 -19.28 10.04
N TYR A 33 -13.12 -18.41 10.85
CA TYR A 33 -13.34 -16.97 10.80
C TYR A 33 -12.06 -16.28 10.36
N ALA A 34 -12.10 -15.68 9.17
CA ALA A 34 -11.02 -14.84 8.68
C ALA A 34 -11.14 -13.44 9.32
N LEU A 35 -10.14 -13.05 10.07
CA LEU A 35 -10.11 -11.75 10.71
C LEU A 35 -9.86 -10.65 9.66
N LEU A 36 -10.69 -9.62 9.68
CA LEU A 36 -10.52 -8.43 8.85
C LEU A 36 -10.37 -7.21 9.74
N LEU A 37 -9.15 -6.68 9.79
CA LEU A 37 -8.84 -5.49 10.57
C LEU A 37 -9.12 -4.23 9.75
N LYS A 38 -9.89 -3.33 10.33
CA LYS A 38 -10.24 -2.06 9.69
C LYS A 38 -9.51 -0.91 10.36
N GLY A 39 -8.95 -0.06 9.54
CA GLY A 39 -8.29 1.16 9.97
C GLY A 39 -8.43 2.26 8.94
N THR A 40 -7.97 3.43 9.29
CA THR A 40 -7.82 4.57 8.38
C THR A 40 -6.36 4.97 8.34
N GLY A 41 -5.90 5.46 7.20
CA GLY A 41 -4.51 5.85 7.05
C GLY A 41 -4.33 7.01 6.10
N THR A 42 -3.14 7.58 6.10
CA THR A 42 -2.74 8.66 5.20
C THR A 42 -1.77 8.13 4.17
N VAL A 43 -1.99 8.50 2.91
CA VAL A 43 -1.14 8.13 1.78
C VAL A 43 0.13 8.99 1.81
N GLN A 44 1.29 8.34 1.83
CA GLN A 44 2.61 8.97 1.82
C GLN A 44 3.42 8.45 0.63
N PRO A 45 4.41 9.22 0.13
CA PRO A 45 5.29 8.73 -0.92
C PRO A 45 6.19 7.60 -0.37
N ALA A 46 6.34 6.51 -1.12
CA ALA A 46 7.29 5.45 -0.77
C ALA A 46 8.75 5.90 -0.95
N ARG A 47 8.99 6.83 -1.90
CA ARG A 47 10.28 7.45 -2.15
C ARG A 47 10.10 8.94 -2.34
N SER A 48 10.98 9.74 -1.74
CA SER A 48 11.06 11.19 -1.94
C SER A 48 12.52 11.56 -2.00
N VAL A 49 12.89 12.41 -2.95
CA VAL A 49 14.24 12.92 -3.10
C VAL A 49 14.21 14.41 -3.38
N THR A 50 15.12 15.11 -2.74
CA THR A 50 15.41 16.51 -3.05
C THR A 50 16.57 16.55 -4.04
N ILE A 51 16.35 17.16 -5.20
CA ILE A 51 17.36 17.33 -6.22
C ILE A 51 18.22 18.52 -5.85
N VAL A 52 19.52 18.22 -5.68
CA VAL A 52 20.55 19.19 -5.28
C VAL A 52 21.68 19.10 -6.31
N PRO A 53 21.98 20.20 -7.04
CA PRO A 53 23.14 20.23 -7.94
C PRO A 53 24.44 19.99 -7.17
N GLU A 54 25.34 19.21 -7.73
CA GLU A 54 26.68 18.98 -7.17
C GLU A 54 27.73 19.96 -7.74
N VAL A 55 27.36 20.70 -8.79
CA VAL A 55 28.15 21.72 -9.42
C VAL A 55 27.36 22.99 -9.61
N SER A 56 28.05 24.16 -9.69
CA SER A 56 27.37 25.45 -9.79
C SER A 56 27.40 25.97 -11.23
N GLY A 57 26.40 26.75 -11.62
CA GLY A 57 26.36 27.38 -12.93
C GLY A 57 24.99 27.90 -13.27
N ARG A 58 24.85 28.51 -14.45
CA ARG A 58 23.55 28.99 -14.95
C ARG A 58 22.75 27.83 -15.55
N LEU A 59 21.46 27.76 -15.29
CA LEU A 59 20.56 26.81 -15.95
C LEU A 59 20.35 27.21 -17.40
N ARG A 60 20.79 26.35 -18.32
CA ARG A 60 20.62 26.54 -19.77
C ARG A 60 19.42 25.78 -20.32
N TYR A 61 18.97 24.78 -19.59
CA TYR A 61 17.79 24.00 -19.94
C TYR A 61 17.04 23.61 -18.67
N VAL A 62 15.73 23.77 -18.70
CA VAL A 62 14.76 23.23 -17.74
C VAL A 62 13.68 22.58 -18.57
N SER A 63 13.29 21.35 -18.21
CA SER A 63 12.24 20.62 -18.92
C SER A 63 10.88 21.31 -18.73
N ASP A 64 10.06 21.41 -19.78
CA ASP A 64 8.71 21.97 -19.70
C ASP A 64 7.80 21.22 -18.70
N SER A 65 8.11 19.94 -18.45
CA SER A 65 7.42 19.13 -17.43
C SER A 65 7.94 19.41 -16.02
N MET A 66 8.91 20.30 -15.83
CA MET A 66 9.48 20.62 -14.52
C MET A 66 8.62 21.66 -13.79
N VAL A 67 7.36 21.30 -13.58
CA VAL A 67 6.34 22.07 -12.85
C VAL A 67 5.66 21.15 -11.83
N PRO A 68 5.13 21.66 -10.73
CA PRO A 68 4.39 20.83 -9.77
C PRO A 68 3.31 20.00 -10.45
N GLY A 69 3.36 18.67 -10.24
CA GLY A 69 2.50 17.71 -10.92
C GLY A 69 3.04 17.14 -12.23
N GLY A 70 4.13 17.68 -12.78
CA GLY A 70 4.79 17.12 -13.96
C GLY A 70 5.45 15.77 -13.67
N MET A 71 5.44 14.87 -14.66
CA MET A 71 5.92 13.49 -14.51
C MET A 71 7.19 13.24 -15.32
N PHE A 72 8.09 12.46 -14.71
CA PHE A 72 9.35 12.05 -15.32
C PHE A 72 9.55 10.55 -15.16
N THR A 73 10.06 9.94 -16.23
CA THR A 73 10.60 8.58 -16.16
C THR A 73 12.03 8.61 -15.68
N GLU A 74 12.48 7.52 -15.09
CA GLU A 74 13.88 7.34 -14.64
C GLU A 74 14.87 7.67 -15.76
N GLY A 75 15.94 8.40 -15.42
CA GLY A 75 16.99 8.84 -16.36
C GLY A 75 16.63 10.03 -17.22
N LYS A 76 15.36 10.49 -17.25
CA LYS A 76 14.98 11.65 -18.04
C LYS A 76 15.60 12.93 -17.47
N VAL A 77 16.12 13.77 -18.37
CA VAL A 77 16.76 15.02 -17.98
C VAL A 77 15.72 16.00 -17.43
N LEU A 78 15.98 16.52 -16.25
CA LEU A 78 15.21 17.55 -15.56
C LEU A 78 15.70 18.93 -15.95
N MET A 79 17.00 19.15 -15.74
CA MET A 79 17.69 20.43 -15.95
C MET A 79 19.10 20.21 -16.47
N LYS A 80 19.67 21.22 -17.17
CA LYS A 80 21.09 21.25 -17.54
C LYS A 80 21.70 22.58 -17.11
N ILE A 81 22.83 22.47 -16.43
CA ILE A 81 23.71 23.59 -16.10
C ILE A 81 24.59 23.87 -17.32
N GLU A 82 24.96 25.12 -17.54
CA GLU A 82 25.89 25.53 -18.60
C GLU A 82 27.23 24.80 -18.45
N ASP A 83 27.61 24.07 -19.50
CA ASP A 83 28.69 23.09 -19.44
C ASP A 83 30.01 23.56 -20.10
N VAL A 84 30.03 24.79 -20.64
CA VAL A 84 31.19 25.33 -21.41
C VAL A 84 32.48 25.29 -20.60
N ASP A 85 32.46 25.81 -19.38
CA ASP A 85 33.64 25.84 -18.51
C ASP A 85 34.09 24.44 -18.11
N TYR A 86 33.13 23.54 -17.87
CA TYR A 86 33.42 22.15 -17.52
C TYR A 86 34.02 21.37 -18.68
N ARG A 87 33.61 21.62 -19.92
CA ARG A 87 34.23 21.05 -21.15
C ARG A 87 35.64 21.54 -21.32
N LEU A 88 35.87 22.84 -21.17
CA LEU A 88 37.24 23.41 -21.22
C LEU A 88 38.15 22.84 -20.14
N ASN A 89 37.63 22.56 -18.94
CA ASN A 89 38.42 21.91 -17.90
C ASN A 89 38.79 20.45 -18.27
N VAL A 90 37.88 19.71 -18.87
CA VAL A 90 38.16 18.37 -19.41
C VAL A 90 39.26 18.42 -20.47
N GLU A 91 39.21 19.39 -21.42
CA GLU A 91 40.21 19.58 -22.46
C GLU A 91 41.60 19.91 -21.86
N ARG A 92 41.66 20.81 -20.85
CA ARG A 92 42.91 21.10 -20.13
C ARG A 92 43.47 19.87 -19.43
N ALA A 93 42.63 19.09 -18.79
CA ALA A 93 43.03 17.84 -18.11
C ALA A 93 43.51 16.78 -19.12
N MET A 94 42.90 16.70 -20.32
CA MET A 94 43.37 15.84 -21.42
C MET A 94 44.76 16.25 -21.89
N ALA A 95 45.00 17.53 -22.08
CA ALA A 95 46.35 18.04 -22.45
C ALA A 95 47.40 17.70 -21.39
N ALA A 96 47.05 17.88 -20.08
CA ALA A 96 47.94 17.53 -18.99
C ALA A 96 48.23 16.02 -18.94
N LEU A 97 47.25 15.19 -19.24
CA LEU A 97 47.46 13.75 -19.35
C LEU A 97 48.42 13.39 -20.48
N ALA A 98 48.26 13.98 -21.67
CA ALA A 98 49.15 13.75 -22.82
C ALA A 98 50.59 14.15 -22.50
N MET A 99 50.81 15.28 -21.76
CA MET A 99 52.14 15.67 -21.31
C MET A 99 52.72 14.65 -20.31
N ALA A 100 51.95 14.14 -19.38
CA ALA A 100 52.39 13.13 -18.42
C ALA A 100 52.71 11.77 -19.09
N GLU A 101 51.96 11.39 -20.13
CA GLU A 101 52.24 10.22 -20.95
C GLU A 101 53.55 10.37 -21.73
N TYR A 102 53.77 11.51 -22.34
CA TYR A 102 55.02 11.83 -23.03
C TYR A 102 56.24 11.77 -22.07
N GLU A 103 56.14 12.39 -20.87
CA GLU A 103 57.23 12.38 -19.88
C GLU A 103 57.55 10.97 -19.40
N LEU A 104 56.50 10.12 -19.21
CA LEU A 104 56.73 8.72 -18.86
C LEU A 104 57.49 7.98 -19.98
N LEU A 105 57.05 8.11 -21.24
CA LEU A 105 57.67 7.47 -22.40
C LEU A 105 59.13 7.91 -22.55
N LYS A 106 59.43 9.20 -22.35
CA LYS A 106 60.76 9.76 -22.39
C LYS A 106 61.64 9.12 -21.30
N VAL A 107 61.22 9.15 -20.04
CA VAL A 107 61.95 8.55 -18.93
C VAL A 107 62.09 7.02 -19.07
N GLU A 108 61.10 6.33 -19.63
CA GLU A 108 61.21 4.91 -19.94
C GLU A 108 62.27 4.64 -21.01
N GLY A 109 62.35 5.51 -22.04
CA GLY A 109 63.41 5.47 -23.06
C GLY A 109 64.79 5.66 -22.46
N GLU A 110 65.01 6.73 -21.67
CA GLU A 110 66.25 7.04 -20.96
C GLU A 110 66.69 5.88 -20.05
N ALA A 111 65.74 5.33 -19.24
CA ALA A 111 66.00 4.19 -18.36
C ALA A 111 66.39 2.92 -19.13
N ARG A 112 65.81 2.72 -20.31
CA ARG A 112 66.17 1.57 -21.19
C ARG A 112 67.56 1.69 -21.71
N VAL A 113 67.96 2.88 -22.21
CA VAL A 113 69.31 3.16 -22.68
C VAL A 113 70.32 3.01 -21.54
N ALA A 114 70.02 3.61 -20.38
CA ALA A 114 70.93 3.53 -19.22
C ALA A 114 71.19 2.09 -18.74
N ARG A 115 70.13 1.24 -18.77
CA ARG A 115 70.25 -0.19 -18.45
C ARG A 115 71.06 -0.94 -19.50
N SER A 116 70.91 -0.61 -20.79
CA SER A 116 71.68 -1.21 -21.88
C SER A 116 73.16 -0.88 -21.76
N VAL A 117 73.47 0.39 -21.52
CA VAL A 117 74.88 0.88 -21.31
C VAL A 117 75.51 0.19 -20.10
N TRP A 118 74.76 0.11 -18.97
CA TRP A 118 75.19 -0.61 -17.77
C TRP A 118 75.53 -2.09 -18.08
N LYS A 119 74.66 -2.77 -18.79
CA LYS A 119 74.85 -4.22 -19.16
C LYS A 119 76.10 -4.40 -20.08
N SER A 120 76.38 -3.47 -20.95
CA SER A 120 77.57 -3.51 -21.85
C SER A 120 78.90 -3.08 -21.23
N SER A 121 78.83 -2.51 -20.04
CA SER A 121 80.07 -2.05 -19.30
C SER A 121 80.78 -3.27 -18.74
N THR A 122 82.09 -3.39 -19.06
CA THR A 122 82.98 -4.52 -18.69
C THR A 122 83.08 -4.73 -17.17
N ASN A 123 82.90 -3.67 -16.39
CA ASN A 123 83.00 -3.72 -14.94
C ASN A 123 81.73 -4.23 -14.22
N ALA A 124 80.58 -4.30 -14.93
CA ALA A 124 79.31 -4.79 -14.38
C ALA A 124 79.17 -6.29 -14.52
N ALA A 125 79.78 -6.84 -15.59
CA ALA A 125 79.70 -8.31 -15.89
C ALA A 125 80.53 -9.13 -14.91
N GLU A 126 81.61 -8.55 -14.34
CA GLU A 126 82.55 -9.30 -13.48
C GLU A 126 82.15 -9.43 -12.01
N LYS A 127 81.13 -8.63 -11.51
CA LYS A 127 80.85 -8.56 -10.05
C LYS A 127 79.39 -8.90 -9.62
N GLY A 128 78.51 -9.23 -10.54
CA GLY A 128 77.09 -9.49 -10.13
C GLY A 128 76.43 -8.32 -9.33
N ALA A 129 76.99 -7.11 -9.43
CA ALA A 129 76.55 -5.92 -8.69
C ALA A 129 75.26 -5.38 -9.34
N GLU A 130 74.27 -5.13 -8.55
CA GLU A 130 73.09 -4.40 -8.99
C GLU A 130 73.42 -2.93 -9.32
N PRO A 131 72.87 -2.42 -10.45
CA PRO A 131 73.11 -1.03 -10.83
C PRO A 131 72.53 -0.07 -9.78
N ASN A 132 73.25 1.01 -9.49
CA ASN A 132 72.72 2.06 -8.65
C ASN A 132 71.37 2.56 -9.19
N PRO A 133 70.28 2.55 -8.40
CA PRO A 133 68.97 2.98 -8.82
C PRO A 133 68.89 4.35 -9.50
N LEU A 134 69.75 5.26 -9.15
CA LEU A 134 69.83 6.59 -9.78
C LEU A 134 70.44 6.55 -11.18
N VAL A 135 71.40 5.67 -11.44
CA VAL A 135 72.00 5.50 -12.76
C VAL A 135 71.04 4.90 -13.77
N VAL A 136 70.18 3.98 -13.34
CA VAL A 136 69.17 3.34 -14.18
C VAL A 136 67.80 4.02 -14.12
N HIS A 137 67.73 5.24 -13.62
CA HIS A 137 66.55 6.11 -13.61
C HIS A 137 65.33 5.56 -12.84
N ILE A 138 65.50 4.67 -11.85
CA ILE A 138 64.37 4.08 -11.09
C ILE A 138 63.53 5.14 -10.37
N PRO A 139 64.10 6.12 -9.63
CA PRO A 139 63.34 7.17 -8.96
C PRO A 139 62.60 8.07 -9.96
N GLN A 140 63.23 8.41 -11.09
CA GLN A 140 62.64 9.24 -12.14
C GLN A 140 61.46 8.52 -12.78
N LEU A 141 61.55 7.21 -13.02
CA LEU A 141 60.52 6.40 -13.56
C LEU A 141 59.33 6.28 -12.59
N LYS A 142 59.60 6.13 -11.28
CA LYS A 142 58.54 6.14 -10.25
C LYS A 142 57.84 7.50 -10.22
N ARG A 143 58.59 8.61 -10.32
CA ARG A 143 58.02 9.97 -10.37
C ARG A 143 57.15 10.16 -11.61
N ALA A 144 57.61 9.77 -12.79
CA ALA A 144 56.86 9.92 -14.02
C ALA A 144 55.55 9.07 -14.00
N ARG A 145 55.61 7.86 -13.47
CA ARG A 145 54.43 7.01 -13.28
C ARG A 145 53.42 7.63 -12.30
N ALA A 146 53.91 8.18 -11.18
CA ALA A 146 53.03 8.89 -10.22
C ALA A 146 52.39 10.13 -10.88
N GLY A 147 53.12 10.88 -11.70
CA GLY A 147 52.62 12.00 -12.48
C GLY A 147 51.51 11.59 -13.45
N LEU A 148 51.68 10.48 -14.17
CA LEU A 148 50.66 9.92 -15.05
C LEU A 148 49.38 9.50 -14.28
N VAL A 149 49.51 8.84 -13.12
CA VAL A 149 48.38 8.47 -12.28
C VAL A 149 47.63 9.69 -11.81
N SER A 150 48.35 10.74 -11.38
CA SER A 150 47.79 12.02 -10.96
C SER A 150 47.03 12.72 -12.09
N ALA A 151 47.57 12.78 -13.30
CA ALA A 151 46.92 13.38 -14.46
C ALA A 151 45.65 12.60 -14.88
N LYS A 152 45.70 11.26 -14.85
CA LYS A 152 44.51 10.42 -15.07
C LYS A 152 43.42 10.69 -14.06
N ALA A 153 43.74 10.81 -12.78
CA ALA A 153 42.80 11.12 -11.73
C ALA A 153 42.16 12.52 -11.91
N ALA A 154 42.97 13.52 -12.29
CA ALA A 154 42.47 14.86 -12.59
C ALA A 154 41.50 14.88 -13.76
N LEU A 155 41.82 14.19 -14.87
CA LEU A 155 40.91 14.06 -16.00
C LEU A 155 39.61 13.38 -15.62
N LYS A 156 39.67 12.30 -14.81
CA LYS A 156 38.46 11.63 -14.32
C LYS A 156 37.57 12.56 -13.49
N GLN A 157 38.19 13.38 -12.64
CA GLN A 157 37.45 14.34 -11.81
C GLN A 157 36.73 15.37 -12.68
N GLU A 158 37.38 15.93 -13.69
CA GLU A 158 36.73 16.93 -14.56
C GLU A 158 35.61 16.31 -15.41
N ARG A 159 35.75 15.06 -15.84
CA ARG A 159 34.65 14.34 -16.52
C ARG A 159 33.46 14.15 -15.61
N ILE A 160 33.66 13.78 -14.34
CA ILE A 160 32.57 13.66 -13.37
C ILE A 160 31.91 15.03 -13.15
N ASN A 161 32.69 16.12 -13.06
CA ASN A 161 32.12 17.46 -12.92
C ASN A 161 31.26 17.84 -14.14
N LEU A 162 31.70 17.46 -15.34
CA LEU A 162 30.92 17.66 -16.57
C LEU A 162 29.64 16.83 -16.59
N GLU A 163 29.66 15.55 -16.16
CA GLU A 163 28.46 14.72 -16.03
C GLU A 163 27.45 15.31 -15.05
N ARG A 164 27.92 15.90 -13.94
CA ARG A 164 27.08 16.54 -12.91
C ARG A 164 26.39 17.82 -13.39
N THR A 165 26.73 18.36 -14.55
CA THR A 165 25.98 19.47 -15.17
C THR A 165 24.62 19.05 -15.66
N VAL A 166 24.35 17.76 -15.83
CA VAL A 166 23.06 17.20 -16.28
C VAL A 166 22.35 16.57 -15.09
N LEU A 167 21.25 17.19 -14.66
CA LEU A 167 20.42 16.66 -13.58
C LEU A 167 19.30 15.81 -14.20
N GLY A 168 19.30 14.52 -13.85
CA GLY A 168 18.29 13.55 -14.29
C GLY A 168 17.40 13.06 -13.16
N ALA A 169 16.23 12.52 -13.51
CA ALA A 169 15.33 11.89 -12.55
C ALA A 169 15.90 10.54 -12.09
N PRO A 170 16.12 10.31 -10.78
CA PRO A 170 16.73 9.08 -10.27
C PRO A 170 15.78 7.87 -10.26
N PHE A 171 14.47 8.10 -10.46
CA PHE A 171 13.42 7.11 -10.56
C PHE A 171 12.17 7.72 -11.23
N ASN A 172 11.19 6.91 -11.59
CA ASN A 172 9.91 7.39 -12.09
C ASN A 172 9.25 8.29 -11.04
N SER A 173 9.02 9.55 -11.37
CA SER A 173 8.68 10.55 -10.36
C SER A 173 7.67 11.57 -10.85
N ILE A 174 7.04 12.24 -9.89
CA ILE A 174 6.25 13.44 -10.06
C ILE A 174 6.92 14.59 -9.30
N VAL A 175 6.92 15.78 -9.88
CA VAL A 175 7.45 17.00 -9.26
C VAL A 175 6.49 17.44 -8.16
N ARG A 176 6.98 17.51 -6.92
CA ARG A 176 6.23 18.05 -5.79
C ARG A 176 6.40 19.54 -5.64
N ALA A 177 7.64 20.01 -5.81
CA ALA A 177 8.00 21.41 -5.75
C ALA A 177 9.25 21.66 -6.61
N GLU A 178 9.33 22.84 -7.18
CA GLU A 178 10.51 23.36 -7.86
C GLU A 178 10.86 24.74 -7.32
N SER A 179 12.12 25.13 -7.46
CA SER A 179 12.62 26.44 -7.02
C SER A 179 13.67 27.02 -7.95
N ALA A 180 13.81 26.47 -9.16
CA ALA A 180 14.83 26.88 -10.10
C ALA A 180 14.27 27.04 -11.52
N GLU A 181 14.53 28.20 -12.11
CA GLU A 181 14.03 28.61 -13.43
C GLU A 181 15.14 28.69 -14.48
N LEU A 182 14.75 28.66 -15.75
CA LEU A 182 15.67 28.83 -16.87
C LEU A 182 16.43 30.16 -16.77
N GLY A 183 17.74 30.10 -16.95
CA GLY A 183 18.61 31.28 -16.87
C GLY A 183 19.06 31.65 -15.43
N GLN A 184 18.47 31.04 -14.40
CA GLN A 184 18.87 31.24 -13.03
C GLN A 184 20.25 30.61 -12.75
N TYR A 185 21.06 31.25 -11.88
CA TYR A 185 22.30 30.69 -11.39
C TYR A 185 22.02 29.78 -10.17
N VAL A 186 22.36 28.50 -10.29
CA VAL A 186 22.24 27.52 -9.20
C VAL A 186 23.59 27.28 -8.56
N ARG A 187 23.60 27.02 -7.27
CA ARG A 187 24.80 26.71 -6.50
C ARG A 187 24.83 25.27 -6.07
N ALA A 188 25.99 24.66 -6.08
CA ALA A 188 26.19 23.34 -5.52
C ALA A 188 25.71 23.29 -4.06
N GLY A 189 24.99 22.23 -3.67
CA GLY A 189 24.47 22.06 -2.32
C GLY A 189 23.13 22.74 -2.05
N VAL A 190 22.55 23.52 -2.98
CA VAL A 190 21.24 24.18 -2.81
C VAL A 190 20.16 23.39 -3.53
N ALA A 191 19.08 23.08 -2.83
CA ALA A 191 17.94 22.33 -3.39
C ALA A 191 17.28 23.12 -4.55
N VAL A 192 17.01 22.44 -5.66
CA VAL A 192 16.35 23.01 -6.84
C VAL A 192 14.97 22.40 -7.11
N ALA A 193 14.70 21.20 -6.61
CA ALA A 193 13.39 20.56 -6.75
C ALA A 193 13.22 19.44 -5.72
N THR A 194 11.98 19.05 -5.51
CA THR A 194 11.62 17.83 -4.75
C THR A 194 10.77 16.92 -5.63
N LEU A 195 11.23 15.69 -5.80
CA LEU A 195 10.56 14.64 -6.55
C LEU A 195 10.02 13.57 -5.62
N VAL A 196 8.87 13.00 -5.96
CA VAL A 196 8.26 11.87 -5.26
C VAL A 196 8.01 10.72 -6.23
N GLY A 197 8.25 9.49 -5.79
CA GLY A 197 8.14 8.31 -6.62
C GLY A 197 6.69 8.02 -7.03
N THR A 198 6.51 7.53 -8.27
CA THR A 198 5.20 7.16 -8.83
C THR A 198 4.96 5.65 -8.87
N ASP A 199 5.99 4.84 -8.70
CA ASP A 199 5.90 3.38 -8.80
C ASP A 199 5.09 2.76 -7.66
N SER A 200 5.19 3.32 -6.45
CA SER A 200 4.45 2.86 -5.28
C SER A 200 4.24 3.99 -4.28
N VAL A 201 3.19 3.84 -3.49
CA VAL A 201 2.91 4.70 -2.32
C VAL A 201 2.79 3.85 -1.06
N GLU A 202 2.94 4.48 0.07
CA GLU A 202 2.79 3.85 1.37
C GLU A 202 1.60 4.47 2.11
N VAL A 203 0.79 3.62 2.74
CA VAL A 203 -0.31 4.05 3.59
C VAL A 203 0.07 3.71 5.02
N VAL A 204 0.18 4.73 5.85
CA VAL A 204 0.48 4.56 7.28
C VAL A 204 -0.83 4.47 8.04
N VAL A 205 -1.04 3.34 8.70
CA VAL A 205 -2.28 3.00 9.41
C VAL A 205 -1.97 2.78 10.88
N PRO A 206 -2.52 3.58 11.80
CA PRO A 206 -2.45 3.29 13.22
C PRO A 206 -3.41 2.15 13.58
N LEU A 207 -2.91 1.13 14.24
CA LEU A 207 -3.65 -0.03 14.73
C LEU A 207 -3.43 -0.22 16.22
N LYS A 208 -4.40 -0.77 16.92
CA LYS A 208 -4.25 -1.12 18.33
C LYS A 208 -3.17 -2.19 18.49
N VAL A 209 -2.38 -2.09 19.54
CA VAL A 209 -1.31 -3.08 19.83
C VAL A 209 -1.88 -4.51 19.89
N ASP A 210 -3.07 -4.69 20.47
CA ASP A 210 -3.75 -6.00 20.52
C ASP A 210 -4.09 -6.58 19.14
N ASP A 211 -4.23 -5.72 18.12
CA ASP A 211 -4.54 -6.12 16.75
C ASP A 211 -3.30 -6.55 15.97
N ILE A 212 -2.13 -6.07 16.36
CA ILE A 212 -0.85 -6.36 15.68
C ILE A 212 -0.51 -7.85 15.70
N GLY A 213 -0.76 -8.53 16.82
CA GLY A 213 -0.53 -9.97 16.94
C GLY A 213 -1.33 -10.85 15.97
N TRP A 214 -2.32 -10.27 15.30
CA TRP A 214 -3.17 -10.96 14.32
C TRP A 214 -2.77 -10.71 12.86
N ILE A 215 -1.77 -9.88 12.61
CA ILE A 215 -1.32 -9.50 11.26
C ILE A 215 0.03 -10.12 11.00
N GLU A 216 0.21 -10.65 9.80
CA GLU A 216 1.52 -11.08 9.34
C GLU A 216 2.32 -9.86 8.88
N ILE A 217 3.24 -9.40 9.73
CA ILE A 217 4.15 -8.29 9.45
C ILE A 217 5.52 -8.88 9.14
N PRO A 218 6.11 -8.62 7.97
CA PRO A 218 7.46 -9.08 7.65
C PRO A 218 8.47 -8.51 8.64
N GLY A 219 9.24 -9.37 9.29
CA GLY A 219 10.39 -8.94 10.07
C GLY A 219 11.56 -8.52 9.18
N ALA A 220 12.56 -7.85 9.77
CA ALA A 220 13.78 -7.49 9.06
C ALA A 220 14.47 -8.76 8.49
N GLY A 221 14.67 -8.78 7.17
CA GLY A 221 15.27 -9.92 6.46
C GLY A 221 14.32 -11.08 6.16
N SER A 222 13.02 -10.96 6.43
CA SER A 222 12.03 -11.97 6.05
C SER A 222 11.63 -11.83 4.59
N GLU A 223 11.73 -12.91 3.81
CA GLU A 223 11.21 -12.98 2.44
C GLU A 223 9.69 -13.26 2.40
N LYS A 224 9.07 -13.56 3.54
CA LYS A 224 7.63 -13.83 3.58
C LYS A 224 6.84 -12.57 3.26
N PRO A 225 5.90 -12.64 2.32
CA PRO A 225 5.05 -11.50 2.02
C PRO A 225 4.15 -11.20 3.23
N GLY A 226 4.04 -9.94 3.61
CA GLY A 226 3.12 -9.52 4.66
C GLY A 226 1.64 -9.66 4.28
N ALA A 227 0.78 -9.44 5.25
CA ALA A 227 -0.67 -9.53 5.13
C ALA A 227 -1.20 -8.71 3.95
N ARG A 228 -2.20 -9.24 3.25
CA ARG A 228 -2.89 -8.50 2.18
C ARG A 228 -3.72 -7.39 2.79
N ALA A 229 -3.77 -6.29 2.06
CA ALA A 229 -4.59 -5.15 2.46
C ALA A 229 -5.35 -4.58 1.26
N THR A 230 -6.57 -4.15 1.50
CA THR A 230 -7.37 -3.42 0.52
C THR A 230 -7.52 -1.99 1.00
N VAL A 231 -6.98 -1.08 0.22
CA VAL A 231 -7.10 0.37 0.43
C VAL A 231 -8.30 0.86 -0.36
N SER A 232 -9.17 1.65 0.26
CA SER A 232 -10.36 2.18 -0.40
C SER A 232 -10.54 3.66 -0.11
N MET A 233 -10.93 4.40 -1.15
CA MET A 233 -11.23 5.84 -1.08
C MET A 233 -12.57 6.10 -1.76
N ASN A 234 -13.41 6.92 -1.12
CA ASN A 234 -14.65 7.38 -1.73
C ASN A 234 -14.42 8.72 -2.42
N THR A 235 -14.64 8.75 -3.72
CA THR A 235 -14.54 9.98 -4.52
C THR A 235 -15.77 10.11 -5.40
N GLY A 236 -16.50 11.22 -5.27
CA GLY A 236 -17.70 11.46 -6.06
C GLY A 236 -18.82 10.42 -5.86
N GLY A 237 -18.97 9.86 -4.64
CA GLY A 237 -19.97 8.84 -4.33
C GLY A 237 -19.61 7.43 -4.80
N ARG A 238 -18.43 7.23 -5.41
CA ARG A 238 -17.93 5.93 -5.85
C ARG A 238 -16.75 5.48 -4.98
N VAL A 239 -16.77 4.21 -4.58
CA VAL A 239 -15.67 3.60 -3.82
C VAL A 239 -14.67 2.99 -4.79
N HIS A 240 -13.45 3.52 -4.77
CA HIS A 240 -12.32 2.98 -5.52
C HIS A 240 -11.45 2.14 -4.59
N LYS A 241 -10.92 1.03 -5.11
CA LYS A 241 -10.12 0.08 -4.33
C LYS A 241 -8.77 -0.15 -4.98
N TRP A 242 -7.72 -0.23 -4.15
CA TRP A 242 -6.37 -0.62 -4.51
C TRP A 242 -5.93 -1.76 -3.61
N HIS A 243 -5.16 -2.68 -4.16
CA HIS A 243 -4.60 -3.78 -3.41
C HIS A 243 -3.18 -3.43 -2.98
N GLY A 244 -2.88 -3.72 -1.74
CA GLY A 244 -1.57 -3.51 -1.15
C GLY A 244 -1.18 -4.65 -0.23
N ARG A 245 0.01 -4.53 0.36
CA ARG A 245 0.52 -5.48 1.35
C ARG A 245 1.16 -4.72 2.50
N VAL A 246 1.05 -5.29 3.68
CA VAL A 246 1.81 -4.86 4.84
C VAL A 246 3.28 -5.11 4.56
N VAL A 247 4.13 -4.09 4.70
CA VAL A 247 5.57 -4.19 4.43
C VAL A 247 6.40 -4.10 5.70
N ARG A 248 5.95 -3.36 6.70
CA ARG A 248 6.63 -3.22 7.99
C ARG A 248 5.72 -2.57 9.02
N SER A 249 6.08 -2.70 10.29
CA SER A 249 5.70 -1.78 11.37
C SER A 249 6.77 -0.69 11.48
N LEU A 250 6.38 0.49 11.97
CA LEU A 250 7.34 1.55 12.32
C LEU A 250 8.06 1.27 13.64
N GLY A 251 7.61 0.24 14.41
CA GLY A 251 8.24 -0.16 15.67
C GLY A 251 8.08 0.88 16.79
N GLU A 252 7.16 1.81 16.64
CA GLU A 252 6.89 2.87 17.59
C GLU A 252 5.40 2.86 17.95
N VAL A 253 5.13 2.86 19.26
CA VAL A 253 3.77 2.94 19.79
C VAL A 253 3.50 4.39 20.20
N ASP A 254 2.43 4.95 19.68
CA ASP A 254 1.93 6.25 20.10
C ASP A 254 1.44 6.16 21.57
N PRO A 255 2.04 6.91 22.50
CA PRO A 255 1.71 6.80 23.92
C PRO A 255 0.28 7.24 24.23
N ASP A 256 -0.26 8.22 23.51
CA ASP A 256 -1.59 8.77 23.75
C ASP A 256 -2.69 7.83 23.24
N GLY A 257 -2.52 7.29 22.05
CA GLY A 257 -3.47 6.38 21.41
C GLY A 257 -3.24 4.91 21.69
N ARG A 258 -2.09 4.49 22.24
CA ARG A 258 -1.64 3.10 22.36
C ARG A 258 -1.77 2.34 21.03
N MET A 259 -1.42 3.04 19.96
CA MET A 259 -1.50 2.53 18.60
C MET A 259 -0.11 2.37 18.00
N GLU A 260 0.13 1.27 17.34
CA GLU A 260 1.32 1.03 16.54
C GLU A 260 1.02 1.34 15.07
N ARG A 261 1.98 1.97 14.39
CA ARG A 261 1.82 2.36 12.99
C ARG A 261 2.34 1.27 12.07
N VAL A 262 1.45 0.73 11.25
CA VAL A 262 1.74 -0.27 10.23
C VAL A 262 1.74 0.38 8.86
N VAL A 263 2.70 0.00 8.03
CA VAL A 263 2.89 0.56 6.69
C VAL A 263 2.44 -0.46 5.64
N ILE A 264 1.53 -0.01 4.79
CA ILE A 264 0.99 -0.79 3.67
C ILE A 264 1.50 -0.18 2.37
N ARG A 265 2.14 -0.98 1.53
CA ARG A 265 2.59 -0.55 0.20
C ARG A 265 1.54 -0.89 -0.85
N VAL A 266 1.24 0.10 -1.68
CA VAL A 266 0.35 -0.02 -2.84
C VAL A 266 1.19 0.24 -4.08
N GLU A 267 1.26 -0.75 -4.97
CA GLU A 267 1.95 -0.64 -6.26
C GLU A 267 1.04 0.02 -7.30
N ASP A 268 1.67 0.73 -8.24
CA ASP A 268 1.00 1.44 -9.35
C ASP A 268 -0.21 2.29 -8.92
N PRO A 269 -0.03 3.22 -7.97
CA PRO A 269 -1.13 4.02 -7.41
C PRO A 269 -1.78 4.95 -8.45
N TYR A 270 -1.04 5.28 -9.49
CA TYR A 270 -1.48 6.17 -10.58
C TYR A 270 -2.01 5.40 -11.80
N GLY A 271 -1.90 4.06 -11.83
CA GLY A 271 -2.34 3.23 -12.97
C GLY A 271 -1.48 3.38 -14.22
N LEU A 272 -0.25 3.86 -14.08
CA LEU A 272 0.65 4.15 -15.20
C LEU A 272 1.19 2.87 -15.86
N ARG A 273 1.42 1.82 -15.06
CA ARG A 273 1.94 0.52 -15.55
C ARG A 273 0.83 -0.37 -16.10
N SER A 274 -0.32 -0.39 -15.46
CA SER A 274 -1.43 -1.28 -15.83
C SER A 274 -2.23 -0.82 -17.03
N GLY A 275 -1.96 0.38 -17.56
CA GLY A 275 -2.75 0.97 -18.65
C GLY A 275 -4.25 1.12 -18.27
N SER A 276 -4.57 1.02 -16.97
CA SER A 276 -5.95 1.04 -16.47
C SER A 276 -6.59 2.41 -16.57
N VAL A 277 -5.81 3.46 -16.84
CA VAL A 277 -6.32 4.80 -17.13
C VAL A 277 -7.21 4.80 -18.38
N ALA A 278 -7.03 3.84 -19.30
CA ALA A 278 -7.71 3.80 -20.59
C ALA A 278 -8.82 2.74 -20.72
N LYS A 279 -9.05 1.85 -19.76
CA LYS A 279 -9.91 0.67 -19.94
C LYS A 279 -11.07 0.50 -18.94
N SER A 280 -11.51 1.56 -18.28
CA SER A 280 -12.79 1.47 -17.58
C SER A 280 -13.90 1.69 -18.62
N GLY A 281 -14.62 0.62 -18.99
CA GLY A 281 -15.73 0.64 -19.97
C GLY A 281 -16.92 1.54 -19.58
N SER A 282 -16.78 2.36 -18.55
CA SER A 282 -17.74 3.35 -18.08
C SER A 282 -17.35 4.81 -18.36
N GLY A 283 -16.33 5.05 -19.18
CA GLY A 283 -15.92 6.40 -19.59
C GLY A 283 -15.28 7.29 -18.50
N VAL A 284 -15.20 6.83 -17.26
CA VAL A 284 -14.56 7.57 -16.16
C VAL A 284 -13.29 6.83 -15.73
N ALA A 285 -12.14 7.46 -15.91
CA ALA A 285 -10.86 6.92 -15.47
C ALA A 285 -10.88 6.66 -13.95
N LYS A 286 -10.26 5.55 -13.52
CA LYS A 286 -10.05 5.30 -12.09
C LYS A 286 -9.17 6.44 -11.54
N PRO A 287 -9.60 7.14 -10.49
CA PRO A 287 -8.77 8.20 -9.93
C PRO A 287 -7.47 7.62 -9.38
N SER A 288 -6.41 8.39 -9.45
CA SER A 288 -5.14 8.04 -8.82
C SER A 288 -5.24 8.11 -7.30
N LEU A 289 -4.45 7.29 -6.62
CA LEU A 289 -4.31 7.33 -5.17
C LEU A 289 -3.38 8.49 -4.79
N THR A 290 -3.96 9.68 -4.58
CA THR A 290 -3.23 10.92 -4.40
C THR A 290 -2.53 10.97 -3.03
N LEU A 291 -1.31 11.51 -3.01
CA LEU A 291 -0.54 11.74 -1.78
C LEU A 291 -1.28 12.68 -0.83
N GLY A 292 -1.20 12.41 0.47
CA GLY A 292 -1.90 13.17 1.50
C GLY A 292 -3.37 12.78 1.69
N SER A 293 -3.94 11.93 0.83
CA SER A 293 -5.32 11.47 0.97
C SER A 293 -5.54 10.61 2.20
N PHE A 294 -6.69 10.78 2.85
CA PHE A 294 -7.19 9.87 3.87
C PHE A 294 -7.93 8.71 3.21
N VAL A 295 -7.60 7.50 3.61
CA VAL A 295 -8.14 6.27 3.02
C VAL A 295 -8.57 5.29 4.10
N ASN A 296 -9.61 4.48 3.77
CA ASN A 296 -9.98 3.35 4.59
C ASN A 296 -9.15 2.14 4.16
N VAL A 297 -8.72 1.36 5.13
CA VAL A 297 -7.89 0.18 4.92
C VAL A 297 -8.52 -1.02 5.59
N GLU A 298 -8.59 -2.13 4.87
CA GLU A 298 -8.98 -3.43 5.38
C GLU A 298 -7.79 -4.38 5.22
N ILE A 299 -7.26 -4.89 6.34
CA ILE A 299 -6.10 -5.78 6.38
C ILE A 299 -6.59 -7.19 6.69
N GLU A 300 -6.19 -8.16 5.89
CA GLU A 300 -6.46 -9.57 6.15
C GLU A 300 -5.57 -10.05 7.31
N GLY A 301 -6.19 -10.37 8.43
CA GLY A 301 -5.51 -10.95 9.59
C GLY A 301 -5.50 -12.47 9.55
N GLY A 302 -4.99 -13.07 10.63
CA GLY A 302 -4.98 -14.51 10.82
C GLY A 302 -6.37 -15.13 10.80
N SER A 303 -6.47 -16.39 10.41
CA SER A 303 -7.71 -17.16 10.47
C SER A 303 -7.84 -17.89 11.82
N MET A 304 -8.98 -17.73 12.47
CA MET A 304 -9.35 -18.49 13.67
C MET A 304 -10.15 -19.72 13.23
N ARG A 305 -9.62 -20.90 13.53
CA ARG A 305 -10.27 -22.17 13.12
C ARG A 305 -11.27 -22.64 14.15
N ASN A 306 -12.38 -23.21 13.68
CA ASN A 306 -13.35 -23.91 14.52
C ASN A 306 -13.93 -23.03 15.65
N VAL A 307 -14.23 -21.76 15.36
CA VAL A 307 -14.79 -20.79 16.31
C VAL A 307 -16.30 -20.59 16.08
N ILE A 308 -16.99 -20.11 17.09
CA ILE A 308 -18.39 -19.70 16.98
C ILE A 308 -18.44 -18.17 16.91
N VAL A 309 -19.12 -17.65 15.91
CA VAL A 309 -19.33 -16.21 15.75
C VAL A 309 -20.78 -15.88 16.07
N ILE A 310 -20.99 -14.94 17.00
CA ILE A 310 -22.31 -14.44 17.38
C ILE A 310 -22.43 -12.94 17.09
N SER A 311 -23.67 -12.44 17.00
CA SER A 311 -23.90 -10.99 16.96
C SER A 311 -23.47 -10.35 18.29
N ARG A 312 -22.92 -9.14 18.25
CA ARG A 312 -22.60 -8.35 19.47
C ARG A 312 -23.82 -8.19 20.37
N SER A 313 -25.04 -8.09 19.78
CA SER A 313 -26.31 -8.00 20.50
C SER A 313 -26.70 -9.27 21.26
N ALA A 314 -26.04 -10.39 21.05
CA ALA A 314 -26.30 -11.62 21.77
C ALA A 314 -25.41 -11.80 23.00
N LEU A 315 -24.29 -11.09 23.08
CA LEU A 315 -23.42 -11.08 24.27
C LEU A 315 -24.01 -10.16 25.32
N ARG A 316 -24.23 -10.68 26.51
CA ARG A 316 -24.75 -9.99 27.69
C ARG A 316 -23.62 -9.63 28.67
N ASP A 317 -23.97 -8.93 29.73
CA ASP A 317 -23.06 -8.62 30.79
C ASP A 317 -22.43 -9.88 31.40
N SER A 318 -21.26 -9.74 32.01
CA SER A 318 -20.51 -10.85 32.60
C SER A 318 -20.19 -11.98 31.60
N ASN A 319 -20.02 -11.67 30.30
CA ASN A 319 -19.73 -12.64 29.25
C ASN A 319 -20.71 -13.81 29.19
N THR A 320 -22.00 -13.52 29.29
CA THR A 320 -23.08 -14.52 29.19
C THR A 320 -23.80 -14.44 27.87
N VAL A 321 -24.33 -15.56 27.41
CA VAL A 321 -25.16 -15.67 26.21
C VAL A 321 -26.42 -16.48 26.59
N TRP A 322 -27.55 -16.04 26.09
CA TRP A 322 -28.81 -16.74 26.31
C TRP A 322 -29.06 -17.74 25.18
N THR A 323 -29.26 -19.00 25.52
CA THR A 323 -29.56 -20.07 24.57
C THR A 323 -30.95 -20.61 24.79
N VAL A 324 -31.54 -21.17 23.76
CA VAL A 324 -32.82 -21.87 23.84
C VAL A 324 -32.56 -23.37 23.89
N LEU A 325 -33.08 -24.02 24.93
CA LEU A 325 -33.09 -25.48 25.05
C LEU A 325 -34.31 -26.08 24.39
N ASP A 326 -34.29 -27.41 24.22
CA ASP A 326 -35.45 -28.20 23.79
C ASP A 326 -36.63 -27.94 24.76
N GLY A 327 -37.81 -27.58 24.17
CA GLY A 327 -38.96 -27.15 24.98
C GLY A 327 -39.10 -25.62 25.13
N ASN A 328 -38.30 -24.81 24.38
CA ASN A 328 -38.37 -23.36 24.37
C ASN A 328 -38.07 -22.68 25.72
N SER A 329 -37.25 -23.28 26.54
CA SER A 329 -36.75 -22.67 27.80
C SER A 329 -35.42 -21.93 27.59
N LEU A 330 -35.30 -20.79 28.26
CA LEU A 330 -34.05 -19.98 28.27
C LEU A 330 -33.00 -20.66 29.17
N LYS A 331 -31.76 -20.73 28.68
CA LYS A 331 -30.60 -21.10 29.47
C LYS A 331 -29.52 -20.01 29.35
N ILE A 332 -29.02 -19.57 30.47
CA ILE A 332 -27.92 -18.63 30.57
C ILE A 332 -26.61 -19.42 30.55
N VAL A 333 -25.74 -19.15 29.58
CA VAL A 333 -24.47 -19.85 29.37
C VAL A 333 -23.32 -18.87 29.46
N ASN A 334 -22.34 -19.18 30.29
CA ASN A 334 -21.09 -18.42 30.33
C ASN A 334 -20.26 -18.77 29.10
N VAL A 335 -19.72 -17.72 28.43
CA VAL A 335 -18.89 -17.88 27.24
C VAL A 335 -17.55 -17.17 27.43
N VAL A 336 -16.54 -17.65 26.72
CA VAL A 336 -15.21 -17.03 26.71
C VAL A 336 -15.04 -16.32 25.36
N PRO A 337 -15.15 -15.00 25.31
CA PRO A 337 -14.91 -14.27 24.08
C PRO A 337 -13.40 -14.29 23.77
N LEU A 338 -13.06 -14.66 22.54
CA LEU A 338 -11.71 -14.56 22.00
C LEU A 338 -11.47 -13.15 21.46
N ARG A 339 -12.49 -12.59 20.78
CA ARG A 339 -12.44 -11.25 20.23
C ARG A 339 -13.83 -10.62 20.19
N VAL A 340 -13.90 -9.36 20.56
CA VAL A 340 -15.13 -8.55 20.53
C VAL A 340 -14.95 -7.45 19.50
N GLU A 341 -15.78 -7.48 18.46
CA GLU A 341 -15.81 -6.46 17.40
C GLU A 341 -17.08 -5.58 17.52
N ALA A 342 -17.18 -4.56 16.69
CA ALA A 342 -18.31 -3.63 16.75
C ALA A 342 -19.68 -4.33 16.51
N LYS A 343 -19.73 -5.33 15.60
CA LYS A 343 -20.98 -6.03 15.23
C LYS A 343 -20.99 -7.49 15.60
N THR A 344 -19.84 -8.12 15.80
CA THR A 344 -19.68 -9.56 16.01
C THR A 344 -18.81 -9.84 17.23
N VAL A 345 -18.98 -11.02 17.80
CA VAL A 345 -18.14 -11.57 18.87
C VAL A 345 -17.70 -12.96 18.46
N VAL A 346 -16.42 -13.20 18.47
CA VAL A 346 -15.83 -14.51 18.23
C VAL A 346 -15.61 -15.17 19.56
N LEU A 347 -16.18 -16.37 19.74
CA LEU A 347 -16.09 -17.13 20.98
C LEU A 347 -15.04 -18.23 20.87
N LYS A 348 -14.23 -18.36 21.91
CA LYS A 348 -13.28 -19.48 22.08
C LYS A 348 -14.00 -20.72 22.55
N SER A 349 -14.92 -20.57 23.50
CA SER A 349 -15.65 -21.69 24.14
C SER A 349 -16.95 -21.20 24.82
N GLY A 350 -17.78 -22.15 25.27
CA GLY A 350 -19.00 -21.89 26.01
C GLY A 350 -20.28 -22.30 25.26
N LEU A 351 -20.26 -22.38 23.92
CA LEU A 351 -21.39 -22.84 23.13
C LEU A 351 -21.05 -24.14 22.38
N THR A 352 -22.07 -24.97 22.18
CA THR A 352 -22.02 -26.14 21.31
C THR A 352 -22.37 -25.78 19.87
N ASP A 353 -21.89 -26.57 18.91
CA ASP A 353 -22.29 -26.44 17.53
C ASP A 353 -23.79 -26.64 17.36
N GLY A 354 -24.43 -25.77 16.60
CA GLY A 354 -25.87 -25.81 16.39
C GLY A 354 -26.72 -25.18 17.52
N ALA A 355 -26.09 -24.61 18.56
CA ALA A 355 -26.83 -23.93 19.63
C ALA A 355 -27.70 -22.78 19.06
N VAL A 356 -28.89 -22.62 19.66
CA VAL A 356 -29.82 -21.55 19.29
C VAL A 356 -29.66 -20.38 20.26
N VAL A 357 -29.14 -19.26 19.77
CA VAL A 357 -28.79 -18.08 20.56
C VAL A 357 -29.84 -17.00 20.44
N VAL A 358 -30.23 -16.39 21.56
CA VAL A 358 -31.19 -15.28 21.63
C VAL A 358 -30.47 -13.97 21.37
N THR A 359 -30.99 -13.18 20.40
CA THR A 359 -30.44 -11.87 20.05
C THR A 359 -31.27 -10.70 20.60
N THR A 360 -32.50 -10.94 21.04
CA THR A 360 -33.40 -9.95 21.65
C THR A 360 -33.02 -9.72 23.11
N GLU A 361 -33.07 -8.49 23.54
CA GLU A 361 -32.92 -8.14 24.95
C GLU A 361 -34.23 -8.41 25.71
N LEU A 362 -34.12 -9.04 26.88
CA LEU A 362 -35.25 -9.32 27.77
C LEU A 362 -34.97 -8.68 29.12
N VAL A 363 -35.96 -7.99 29.67
CA VAL A 363 -35.92 -7.49 31.02
C VAL A 363 -36.29 -8.61 32.00
N GLY A 364 -35.47 -8.88 33.01
CA GLY A 364 -35.73 -9.91 34.00
C GLY A 364 -35.56 -11.35 33.46
N ALA A 365 -34.67 -11.57 32.50
CA ALA A 365 -34.38 -12.92 31.99
C ALA A 365 -33.83 -13.81 33.11
N ALA A 366 -34.46 -14.97 33.30
CA ALA A 366 -34.05 -15.98 34.28
C ALA A 366 -33.91 -17.35 33.63
N ASP A 367 -33.07 -18.18 34.19
CA ASP A 367 -32.86 -19.55 33.73
C ASP A 367 -34.16 -20.34 33.81
N GLY A 368 -34.54 -21.09 32.78
CA GLY A 368 -35.81 -21.83 32.70
C GLY A 368 -37.02 -21.01 32.20
N MET A 369 -36.90 -19.71 31.94
CA MET A 369 -37.99 -18.87 31.43
C MET A 369 -38.51 -19.38 30.08
N VAL A 370 -39.84 -19.46 29.93
CA VAL A 370 -40.48 -19.93 28.69
C VAL A 370 -40.40 -18.86 27.61
N LEU A 371 -39.90 -19.23 26.44
CA LEU A 371 -39.72 -18.35 25.29
C LEU A 371 -40.65 -18.72 24.12
N ARG A 372 -40.92 -17.74 23.26
CA ARG A 372 -41.52 -17.93 21.95
C ARG A 372 -40.50 -17.48 20.91
N THR A 373 -39.95 -18.41 20.14
CA THR A 373 -38.90 -18.14 19.18
C THR A 373 -39.46 -17.71 17.83
N VAL A 374 -38.85 -16.66 17.26
CA VAL A 374 -38.99 -16.27 15.87
C VAL A 374 -37.62 -16.39 15.23
N GLU A 375 -37.43 -17.32 14.31
CA GLU A 375 -36.20 -17.42 13.55
C GLU A 375 -36.03 -16.18 12.67
N ASN A 376 -34.83 -15.62 12.63
CA ASN A 376 -34.46 -14.59 11.69
C ASN A 376 -34.34 -15.24 10.29
N GLY A 377 -35.50 -15.53 9.68
CA GLY A 377 -35.53 -16.04 8.32
C GLY A 377 -35.03 -14.99 7.36
N THR A 378 -34.04 -15.37 6.56
CA THR A 378 -33.72 -14.76 5.26
C THR A 378 -35.02 -14.21 4.63
N LYS A 379 -35.04 -12.93 4.27
CA LYS A 379 -36.10 -12.33 3.45
C LYS A 379 -36.36 -13.23 2.24
N ARG A 380 -37.34 -14.11 2.31
CA ARG A 380 -37.94 -14.73 1.12
C ARG A 380 -38.51 -13.58 0.31
N SER A 381 -37.92 -13.34 -0.83
CA SER A 381 -38.44 -12.51 -1.91
C SER A 381 -39.93 -12.75 -2.08
N SER A 382 -40.73 -11.70 -1.86
CA SER A 382 -42.17 -11.64 -2.12
C SER A 382 -42.44 -11.52 -3.64
N ALA A 383 -41.87 -12.44 -4.44
CA ALA A 383 -42.06 -12.50 -5.89
C ALA A 383 -42.80 -13.77 -6.34
N ALA A 384 -43.63 -14.38 -5.46
CA ALA A 384 -44.42 -15.56 -5.83
C ALA A 384 -45.79 -15.49 -5.22
N ARG A 385 -46.55 -14.43 -5.48
CA ARG A 385 -48.01 -14.37 -5.23
C ARG A 385 -48.73 -13.43 -6.18
N ASN A 386 -48.51 -13.60 -7.48
CA ASN A 386 -49.39 -12.98 -8.50
C ASN A 386 -49.40 -13.79 -9.81
N SER A 387 -49.59 -15.10 -9.72
CA SER A 387 -49.88 -15.93 -10.90
C SER A 387 -50.91 -16.98 -10.57
N ALA A 388 -52.11 -16.52 -10.16
CA ALA A 388 -53.30 -17.38 -10.15
C ALA A 388 -54.53 -16.48 -10.03
N ARG A 389 -54.94 -15.83 -11.13
CA ARG A 389 -56.34 -15.49 -11.45
C ARG A 389 -56.37 -14.65 -12.72
N SER A 390 -56.57 -15.31 -13.83
CA SER A 390 -57.37 -14.83 -14.95
C SER A 390 -57.45 -15.94 -16.01
N GLU A 391 -58.52 -16.70 -15.99
CA GLU A 391 -59.03 -17.42 -17.13
C GLU A 391 -59.83 -16.46 -18.05
N PRO A 392 -60.08 -16.83 -19.32
CA PRO A 392 -60.13 -15.90 -20.44
C PRO A 392 -61.52 -15.47 -20.85
N GLU A 393 -61.66 -14.29 -21.39
CA GLU A 393 -62.86 -13.93 -22.15
C GLU A 393 -62.53 -13.33 -23.52
N LYS A 394 -63.35 -13.77 -24.48
CA LYS A 394 -63.29 -13.80 -25.91
C LYS A 394 -63.22 -12.44 -26.62
N THR A 395 -62.53 -12.49 -27.76
CA THR A 395 -62.60 -11.58 -28.91
C THR A 395 -64.02 -11.16 -29.35
N PRO A 396 -64.21 -10.00 -30.04
CA PRO A 396 -64.06 -10.00 -31.49
C PRO A 396 -63.50 -8.73 -32.18
N VAL A 397 -62.79 -8.99 -33.24
CA VAL A 397 -62.63 -8.40 -34.59
C VAL A 397 -63.40 -7.15 -34.95
N LYS A 398 -62.69 -6.11 -35.51
CA LYS A 398 -62.93 -5.42 -36.77
C LYS A 398 -61.87 -4.35 -37.02
N LYS A 399 -61.09 -4.54 -38.05
CA LYS A 399 -61.05 -3.99 -39.43
C LYS A 399 -60.75 -2.49 -39.58
N ALA A 400 -59.65 -2.29 -40.30
CA ALA A 400 -59.45 -1.37 -41.41
C ALA A 400 -59.33 0.14 -41.06
N SER A 401 -58.48 0.95 -41.61
CA SER A 401 -57.83 1.12 -42.90
C SER A 401 -56.89 2.30 -42.83
N VAL A 402 -55.69 2.17 -43.39
CA VAL A 402 -55.25 2.81 -44.64
C VAL A 402 -55.00 4.34 -44.62
N LYS A 403 -53.85 4.66 -45.09
CA LYS A 403 -53.34 5.82 -45.86
C LYS A 403 -52.47 6.80 -45.06
N LYS A 404 -51.22 6.84 -45.42
CA LYS A 404 -50.55 7.47 -46.59
C LYS A 404 -50.15 8.92 -46.34
N THR A 405 -48.92 9.14 -46.64
CA THR A 405 -48.26 10.24 -47.33
C THR A 405 -47.63 11.27 -46.39
N SER A 406 -46.36 11.43 -46.39
CA SER A 406 -45.39 11.89 -47.41
C SER A 406 -44.83 13.27 -47.08
N LYS A 407 -43.52 13.36 -47.29
CA LYS A 407 -42.73 14.53 -47.70
C LYS A 407 -42.39 15.57 -46.64
N ALA A 408 -41.16 15.70 -46.38
CA ALA A 408 -40.12 16.36 -47.17
C ALA A 408 -39.79 17.74 -46.63
N SER A 409 -38.51 17.89 -46.46
CA SER A 409 -37.64 19.01 -46.86
C SER A 409 -37.30 20.07 -45.81
N SER A 410 -36.03 20.11 -45.65
CA SER A 410 -35.13 21.27 -45.74
C SER A 410 -35.33 22.42 -44.75
N GLU A 411 -34.38 22.63 -43.90
CA GLU A 411 -33.26 23.55 -44.13
C GLU A 411 -32.14 23.24 -43.14
#